data_73686b7a807ff50748f0ad19f5d09044
#
_entry.id   73686b7a807ff50748f0ad19f5d09044
#
_cell.length_a   1.000
_cell.length_b   1.000
_cell.length_c   1.000
_cell.angle_alpha   90.00
_cell.angle_beta   90.00
_cell.angle_gamma   90.00
#
_symmetry.space_group_name_H-M   'P 1'
#
loop_
_entity.id
_entity.type
_entity.pdbx_description
1 polymer ?
#
loop_
_entity_poly.entity_id
_entity_poly.type
_entity_poly.pdbx_seq_one_letter_code
_entity_poly.pdbx_strand_id
1 'polypeptide(L)'
;MAPRHTDRLVLRRWRIEDREPFAVINADPEVMRFIGAGAVLGRGLSDDLVVRFEREWEARGFGLWALSARGDVDERLLGFCGLTVPMFLPSVLPAVEVGWRLAREAWGLGYATEAARAAVAFGFSECGIEEILSIVDPQNERSLRVCAKLGMTDRPDRTHPATRKRVRVLGVRLHS
;
A
#
# COMPACT_ATOMS: atom_id res chain seq x y z
N MET A 1 9.44 -15.78 -3.20
CA MET A 1 8.36 -15.97 -2.20
C MET A 1 7.11 -16.42 -2.93
N ALA A 2 6.40 -17.44 -2.41
CA ALA A 2 5.13 -17.88 -2.99
C ALA A 2 4.03 -16.84 -2.81
N PRO A 3 3.02 -16.79 -3.70
CA PRO A 3 1.85 -15.92 -3.54
C PRO A 3 1.12 -16.21 -2.22
N ARG A 4 0.57 -15.15 -1.63
CA ARG A 4 -0.34 -15.26 -0.47
C ARG A 4 -1.78 -15.20 -0.96
N HIS A 5 -2.59 -16.05 -0.37
CA HIS A 5 -4.01 -16.10 -0.66
C HIS A 5 -4.79 -15.61 0.54
N THR A 6 -5.78 -14.77 0.29
CA THR A 6 -6.84 -14.45 1.24
C THR A 6 -8.14 -15.10 0.76
N ASP A 7 -9.28 -14.76 1.35
CA ASP A 7 -10.57 -15.30 0.92
C ASP A 7 -10.87 -14.97 -0.55
N ARG A 8 -10.55 -13.73 -0.99
CA ARG A 8 -10.92 -13.21 -2.30
C ARG A 8 -9.75 -12.69 -3.14
N LEU A 9 -8.53 -12.62 -2.59
CA LEU A 9 -7.39 -12.01 -3.25
C LEU A 9 -6.19 -12.95 -3.34
N VAL A 10 -5.36 -12.71 -4.34
CA VAL A 10 -3.99 -13.21 -4.47
C VAL A 10 -3.05 -12.02 -4.36
N LEU A 11 -2.13 -12.09 -3.39
CA LEU A 11 -1.06 -11.12 -3.17
C LEU A 11 0.23 -11.75 -3.71
N ARG A 12 0.79 -11.22 -4.79
CA ARG A 12 1.92 -11.82 -5.49
C ARG A 12 2.99 -10.80 -5.84
N ARG A 13 4.16 -11.27 -6.22
CA ARG A 13 5.21 -10.42 -6.78
C ARG A 13 4.76 -9.82 -8.11
N TRP A 14 5.33 -8.69 -8.46
CA TRP A 14 5.04 -8.00 -9.70
C TRP A 14 5.52 -8.78 -10.91
N ARG A 15 4.76 -8.67 -12.01
CA ARG A 15 5.05 -9.28 -13.30
C ARG A 15 5.20 -8.18 -14.35
N ILE A 16 5.77 -8.49 -15.49
CA ILE A 16 5.93 -7.53 -16.59
C ILE A 16 4.56 -7.07 -17.12
N GLU A 17 3.57 -7.96 -17.11
CA GLU A 17 2.21 -7.74 -17.55
C GLU A 17 1.45 -6.75 -16.66
N ASP A 18 1.85 -6.58 -15.40
CA ASP A 18 1.23 -5.64 -14.47
C ASP A 18 1.54 -4.18 -14.79
N ARG A 19 2.59 -3.90 -15.53
CA ARG A 19 3.08 -2.54 -15.78
C ARG A 19 2.08 -1.67 -16.51
N GLU A 20 1.43 -2.22 -17.55
CA GLU A 20 0.41 -1.50 -18.32
C GLU A 20 -0.82 -1.16 -17.47
N PRO A 21 -1.52 -2.13 -16.83
CA PRO A 21 -2.65 -1.81 -15.98
C PRO A 21 -2.26 -0.94 -14.78
N PHE A 22 -1.04 -1.06 -14.24
CA PHE A 22 -0.59 -0.18 -13.17
C PHE A 22 -0.41 1.27 -13.63
N ALA A 23 0.08 1.49 -14.84
CA ALA A 23 0.16 2.84 -15.40
C ALA A 23 -1.23 3.45 -15.61
N VAL A 24 -2.23 2.67 -16.00
CA VAL A 24 -3.63 3.11 -16.09
C VAL A 24 -4.16 3.53 -14.70
N ILE A 25 -3.91 2.74 -13.67
CA ILE A 25 -4.28 3.07 -12.28
C ILE A 25 -3.63 4.39 -11.85
N ASN A 26 -2.36 4.60 -12.16
CA ASN A 26 -1.62 5.79 -11.78
C ASN A 26 -1.94 7.03 -12.63
N ALA A 27 -2.56 6.85 -13.77
CA ALA A 27 -3.05 7.94 -14.63
C ALA A 27 -4.47 8.40 -14.23
N ASP A 28 -5.18 7.68 -13.35
CA ASP A 28 -6.50 8.09 -12.86
C ASP A 28 -6.35 9.19 -11.79
N PRO A 29 -6.85 10.42 -12.03
CA PRO A 29 -6.73 11.53 -11.06
C PRO A 29 -7.49 11.26 -9.75
N GLU A 30 -8.57 10.49 -9.77
CA GLU A 30 -9.29 10.13 -8.54
C GLU A 30 -8.48 9.15 -7.67
N VAL A 31 -7.73 8.25 -8.29
CA VAL A 31 -6.81 7.35 -7.57
C VAL A 31 -5.66 8.13 -6.96
N MET A 32 -5.11 9.08 -7.71
CA MET A 32 -3.92 9.83 -7.29
C MET A 32 -4.23 11.04 -6.40
N ARG A 33 -5.48 11.43 -6.27
CA ARG A 33 -5.95 12.65 -5.58
C ARG A 33 -5.30 12.91 -4.23
N PHE A 34 -5.10 11.87 -3.42
CA PHE A 34 -4.56 11.95 -2.06
C PHE A 34 -3.14 11.37 -1.93
N ILE A 35 -2.46 11.13 -3.05
CA ILE A 35 -1.12 10.52 -3.07
C ILE A 35 -0.09 11.60 -3.42
N GLY A 36 0.84 11.86 -2.49
CA GLY A 36 1.85 12.89 -2.67
C GLY A 36 1.24 14.27 -2.95
N ALA A 37 1.58 14.86 -4.10
CA ALA A 37 1.03 16.14 -4.54
C ALA A 37 -0.36 16.01 -5.22
N GLY A 38 -0.86 14.80 -5.45
CA GLY A 38 -2.09 14.55 -6.18
C GLY A 38 -1.91 14.49 -7.70
N ALA A 39 -0.68 14.50 -8.19
CA ALA A 39 -0.39 14.44 -9.61
C ALA A 39 -0.47 13.00 -10.14
N VAL A 40 -1.05 12.84 -11.32
CA VAL A 40 -1.04 11.57 -12.05
C VAL A 40 0.37 11.23 -12.52
N LEU A 41 0.64 9.94 -12.70
CA LEU A 41 1.94 9.46 -13.18
C LEU A 41 1.81 8.94 -14.61
N GLY A 42 2.76 9.34 -15.44
CA GLY A 42 2.93 8.72 -16.76
C GLY A 42 3.53 7.32 -16.68
N ARG A 43 3.53 6.60 -17.80
CA ARG A 43 4.00 5.22 -17.93
C ARG A 43 5.40 5.01 -17.34
N GLY A 44 6.38 5.83 -17.72
CA GLY A 44 7.77 5.67 -17.25
C GLY A 44 7.89 5.73 -15.73
N LEU A 45 7.26 6.72 -15.08
CA LEU A 45 7.27 6.84 -13.62
C LEU A 45 6.54 5.66 -12.94
N SER A 46 5.49 5.13 -13.57
CA SER A 46 4.80 3.95 -13.06
C SER A 46 5.68 2.70 -13.14
N ASP A 47 6.42 2.52 -14.23
CA ASP A 47 7.36 1.41 -14.40
C ASP A 47 8.52 1.50 -13.39
N ASP A 48 9.04 2.71 -13.13
CA ASP A 48 10.07 2.96 -12.11
C ASP A 48 9.58 2.59 -10.69
N LEU A 49 8.29 2.82 -10.40
CA LEU A 49 7.71 2.38 -9.14
C LEU A 49 7.73 0.86 -8.99
N VAL A 50 7.37 0.10 -10.03
CA VAL A 50 7.41 -1.37 -10.00
C VAL A 50 8.82 -1.87 -9.75
N VAL A 51 9.82 -1.30 -10.45
CA VAL A 51 11.24 -1.65 -10.24
C VAL A 51 11.66 -1.38 -8.78
N ARG A 52 11.23 -0.25 -8.20
CA ARG A 52 11.53 0.09 -6.82
C ARG A 52 10.87 -0.88 -5.84
N PHE A 53 9.62 -1.27 -6.06
CA PHE A 53 8.91 -2.23 -5.21
C PHE A 53 9.60 -3.60 -5.20
N GLU A 54 10.04 -4.08 -6.37
CA GLU A 54 10.78 -5.34 -6.47
C GLU A 54 12.14 -5.27 -5.77
N ARG A 55 12.88 -4.17 -5.91
CA ARG A 55 14.14 -3.96 -5.17
C ARG A 55 13.93 -3.93 -3.65
N GLU A 56 12.85 -3.36 -3.17
CA GLU A 56 12.52 -3.34 -1.74
C GLU A 56 12.26 -4.75 -1.22
N TRP A 57 11.56 -5.58 -1.98
CA TRP A 57 11.39 -7.01 -1.71
C TRP A 57 12.72 -7.75 -1.59
N GLU A 58 13.63 -7.54 -2.53
CA GLU A 58 14.96 -8.18 -2.54
C GLU A 58 15.81 -7.74 -1.35
N ALA A 59 15.76 -6.47 -1.02
CA ALA A 59 16.59 -5.89 0.03
C ALA A 59 16.10 -6.19 1.46
N ARG A 60 14.78 -6.35 1.66
CA ARG A 60 14.16 -6.36 3.00
C ARG A 60 13.39 -7.63 3.32
N GLY A 61 13.06 -8.45 2.34
CA GLY A 61 12.18 -9.61 2.54
C GLY A 61 10.70 -9.24 2.72
N PHE A 62 10.34 -7.95 2.59
CA PHE A 62 8.97 -7.45 2.51
C PHE A 62 8.87 -6.32 1.47
N GLY A 63 7.65 -6.04 1.01
CA GLY A 63 7.42 -5.02 -0.01
C GLY A 63 5.93 -4.92 -0.35
N LEU A 64 5.65 -4.24 -1.47
CA LEU A 64 4.30 -4.06 -1.98
C LEU A 64 3.96 -5.18 -2.97
N TRP A 65 2.93 -5.98 -2.67
CA TRP A 65 2.40 -6.99 -3.58
C TRP A 65 1.49 -6.38 -4.63
N ALA A 66 1.55 -6.92 -5.83
CA ALA A 66 0.48 -6.81 -6.81
C ALA A 66 -0.72 -7.65 -6.35
N LEU A 67 -1.93 -7.10 -6.52
CA LEU A 67 -3.19 -7.74 -6.12
C LEU A 67 -3.98 -8.16 -7.34
N SER A 68 -4.51 -9.38 -7.33
CA SER A 68 -5.53 -9.86 -8.27
C SER A 68 -6.66 -10.55 -7.52
N ALA A 69 -7.82 -10.69 -8.16
CA ALA A 69 -8.93 -11.43 -7.58
C ALA A 69 -8.66 -12.94 -7.63
N ARG A 70 -8.96 -13.64 -6.55
CA ARG A 70 -8.85 -15.10 -6.50
C ARG A 70 -9.86 -15.72 -7.47
N GLY A 71 -9.40 -16.61 -8.32
CA GLY A 71 -10.24 -17.26 -9.35
C GLY A 71 -10.41 -16.45 -10.64
N ASP A 72 -9.83 -15.25 -10.74
CA ASP A 72 -9.72 -14.56 -12.02
C ASP A 72 -8.65 -15.27 -12.86
N VAL A 73 -9.08 -15.88 -13.98
CA VAL A 73 -8.20 -16.65 -14.88
C VAL A 73 -7.12 -15.76 -15.49
N ASP A 74 -7.44 -14.49 -15.76
CA ASP A 74 -6.53 -13.52 -16.33
C ASP A 74 -5.63 -12.86 -15.26
N GLU A 75 -5.89 -13.14 -13.98
CA GLU A 75 -5.20 -12.53 -12.84
C GLU A 75 -5.01 -11.01 -12.98
N ARG A 76 -6.04 -10.32 -13.46
CA ARG A 76 -6.02 -8.88 -13.73
C ARG A 76 -5.60 -8.09 -12.50
N LEU A 77 -4.72 -7.12 -12.73
CA LEU A 77 -4.22 -6.26 -11.65
C LEU A 77 -5.33 -5.38 -11.08
N LEU A 78 -5.61 -5.53 -9.80
CA LEU A 78 -6.51 -4.66 -9.05
C LEU A 78 -5.77 -3.47 -8.39
N GLY A 79 -4.46 -3.52 -8.32
CA GLY A 79 -3.61 -2.55 -7.65
C GLY A 79 -2.56 -3.20 -6.78
N PHE A 80 -2.18 -2.55 -5.69
CA PHE A 80 -1.20 -3.10 -4.76
C PHE A 80 -1.59 -2.90 -3.29
N CYS A 81 -1.02 -3.73 -2.43
CA CYS A 81 -0.98 -3.55 -0.99
C CYS A 81 0.25 -4.24 -0.41
N GLY A 82 0.81 -3.71 0.67
CA GLY A 82 1.94 -4.35 1.35
C GLY A 82 2.68 -3.42 2.29
N LEU A 83 3.89 -3.83 2.65
CA LEU A 83 4.74 -3.12 3.58
C LEU A 83 5.84 -2.36 2.84
N THR A 84 6.20 -1.18 3.32
CA THR A 84 7.30 -0.36 2.79
C THR A 84 7.94 0.46 3.90
N VAL A 85 9.17 0.95 3.66
CA VAL A 85 9.79 1.94 4.55
C VAL A 85 9.44 3.33 4.03
N PRO A 86 8.75 4.18 4.80
CA PRO A 86 8.26 5.47 4.34
C PRO A 86 9.37 6.53 4.24
N MET A 87 10.32 6.34 3.32
CA MET A 87 11.46 7.23 3.11
C MET A 87 11.05 8.66 2.74
N PHE A 88 9.82 8.85 2.25
CA PHE A 88 9.26 10.18 1.95
C PHE A 88 8.91 11.00 3.20
N LEU A 89 8.85 10.36 4.38
CA LEU A 89 8.55 11.00 5.66
C LEU A 89 9.61 10.65 6.72
N PRO A 90 10.84 11.20 6.64
CA PRO A 90 11.95 10.81 7.52
C PRO A 90 11.67 10.97 9.03
N SER A 91 10.72 11.83 9.39
CA SER A 91 10.36 12.10 10.80
C SER A 91 9.66 10.93 11.51
N VAL A 92 9.31 9.85 10.81
CA VAL A 92 8.74 8.63 11.41
C VAL A 92 9.74 7.47 11.45
N LEU A 93 10.91 7.62 10.85
CA LEU A 93 11.91 6.55 10.77
C LEU A 93 12.60 6.31 12.13
N PRO A 94 12.98 5.05 12.42
CA PRO A 94 12.77 3.85 11.60
C PRO A 94 11.33 3.33 11.77
N ALA A 95 10.58 3.24 10.67
CA ALA A 95 9.21 2.75 10.69
C ALA A 95 8.94 1.88 9.47
N VAL A 96 7.97 0.98 9.58
CA VAL A 96 7.38 0.26 8.46
C VAL A 96 5.93 0.73 8.30
N GLU A 97 5.55 1.01 7.06
CA GLU A 97 4.22 1.46 6.68
C GLU A 97 3.49 0.34 5.94
N VAL A 98 2.22 0.13 6.25
CA VAL A 98 1.30 -0.57 5.36
C VAL A 98 0.63 0.44 4.43
N GLY A 99 0.77 0.22 3.12
CA GLY A 99 0.21 1.08 2.09
C GLY A 99 -0.60 0.29 1.06
N TRP A 100 -1.54 0.97 0.41
CA TRP A 100 -2.37 0.41 -0.66
C TRP A 100 -2.75 1.45 -1.70
N ARG A 101 -2.93 0.98 -2.94
CA ARG A 101 -3.51 1.73 -4.05
C ARG A 101 -4.25 0.75 -4.94
N LEU A 102 -5.54 0.98 -5.14
CA LEU A 102 -6.38 0.12 -5.96
C LEU A 102 -6.97 0.91 -7.12
N ALA A 103 -7.18 0.22 -8.22
CA ALA A 103 -7.99 0.68 -9.34
C ALA A 103 -9.39 1.09 -8.83
N ARG A 104 -10.00 2.07 -9.47
CA ARG A 104 -11.26 2.67 -8.99
C ARG A 104 -12.41 1.67 -8.96
N GLU A 105 -12.46 0.75 -9.92
CA GLU A 105 -13.44 -0.34 -9.99
C GLU A 105 -13.32 -1.36 -8.85
N ALA A 106 -12.16 -1.42 -8.19
CA ALA A 106 -11.92 -2.28 -7.03
C ALA A 106 -12.28 -1.60 -5.69
N TRP A 107 -12.76 -0.35 -5.69
CA TRP A 107 -13.13 0.36 -4.48
C TRP A 107 -14.50 -0.08 -3.94
N GLY A 108 -14.71 0.10 -2.64
CA GLY A 108 -15.98 -0.25 -1.99
C GLY A 108 -16.19 -1.74 -1.73
N LEU A 109 -15.39 -2.61 -2.34
CA LEU A 109 -15.50 -4.06 -2.24
C LEU A 109 -14.81 -4.68 -1.00
N GLY A 110 -14.11 -3.86 -0.21
CA GLY A 110 -13.38 -4.30 0.99
C GLY A 110 -11.99 -4.88 0.72
N TYR A 111 -11.54 -4.91 -0.51
CA TYR A 111 -10.24 -5.48 -0.91
C TYR A 111 -9.04 -4.82 -0.23
N ALA A 112 -9.03 -3.49 -0.10
CA ALA A 112 -7.96 -2.80 0.61
C ALA A 112 -7.84 -3.26 2.08
N THR A 113 -8.97 -3.44 2.77
CA THR A 113 -8.97 -3.91 4.17
C THR A 113 -8.48 -5.36 4.27
N GLU A 114 -8.93 -6.22 3.36
CA GLU A 114 -8.55 -7.64 3.33
C GLU A 114 -7.05 -7.80 3.06
N ALA A 115 -6.54 -7.13 2.03
CA ALA A 115 -5.12 -7.16 1.68
C ALA A 115 -4.24 -6.56 2.80
N ALA A 116 -4.66 -5.43 3.39
CA ALA A 116 -3.90 -4.77 4.45
C ALA A 116 -3.86 -5.61 5.74
N ARG A 117 -4.94 -6.34 6.08
CA ARG A 117 -4.91 -7.32 7.19
C ARG A 117 -3.87 -8.41 6.96
N ALA A 118 -3.84 -8.96 5.75
CA ALA A 118 -2.84 -9.97 5.40
C ALA A 118 -1.41 -9.40 5.44
N ALA A 119 -1.20 -8.16 5.00
CA ALA A 119 0.10 -7.50 5.05
C ALA A 119 0.55 -7.21 6.49
N VAL A 120 -0.35 -6.73 7.35
CA VAL A 120 -0.06 -6.49 8.77
C VAL A 120 0.26 -7.79 9.50
N ALA A 121 -0.54 -8.84 9.29
CA ALA A 121 -0.28 -10.16 9.86
C ALA A 121 1.09 -10.71 9.43
N PHE A 122 1.44 -10.60 8.15
CA PHE A 122 2.75 -10.97 7.63
C PHE A 122 3.89 -10.20 8.31
N GLY A 123 3.73 -8.88 8.45
CA GLY A 123 4.74 -8.04 9.10
C GLY A 123 5.01 -8.46 10.55
N PHE A 124 3.97 -8.77 11.29
CA PHE A 124 4.11 -9.23 12.67
C PHE A 124 4.67 -10.65 12.76
N SER A 125 4.11 -11.60 12.00
CA SER A 125 4.40 -13.02 12.18
C SER A 125 5.69 -13.49 11.51
N GLU A 126 6.08 -12.87 10.38
CA GLU A 126 7.18 -13.36 9.55
C GLU A 126 8.35 -12.37 9.43
N CYS A 127 8.07 -11.06 9.59
CA CYS A 127 9.11 -10.04 9.51
C CYS A 127 9.58 -9.55 10.89
N GLY A 128 8.94 -9.97 11.99
CA GLY A 128 9.31 -9.56 13.34
C GLY A 128 9.12 -8.06 13.61
N ILE A 129 8.23 -7.41 12.86
CA ILE A 129 7.92 -6.00 13.02
C ILE A 129 6.98 -5.85 14.22
N GLU A 130 7.29 -4.94 15.15
CA GLU A 130 6.49 -4.74 16.36
C GLU A 130 5.39 -3.68 16.20
N GLU A 131 5.62 -2.70 15.33
CA GLU A 131 4.65 -1.64 15.03
C GLU A 131 4.61 -1.35 13.53
N ILE A 132 3.40 -1.26 12.97
CA ILE A 132 3.17 -0.92 11.58
C ILE A 132 2.34 0.35 11.53
N LEU A 133 2.82 1.33 10.76
CA LEU A 133 2.15 2.61 10.56
C LEU A 133 1.32 2.60 9.25
N SER A 134 0.44 3.58 9.12
CA SER A 134 -0.13 4.03 7.85
C SER A 134 -0.14 5.55 7.85
N ILE A 135 0.26 6.15 6.72
CA ILE A 135 0.39 7.61 6.56
C ILE A 135 -0.67 8.05 5.57
N VAL A 136 -1.62 8.86 6.03
CA VAL A 136 -2.85 9.13 5.28
C VAL A 136 -3.11 10.64 5.19
N ASP A 137 -3.49 11.13 4.00
CA ASP A 137 -4.03 12.48 3.85
C ASP A 137 -5.32 12.61 4.70
N PRO A 138 -5.45 13.64 5.55
CA PRO A 138 -6.61 13.81 6.44
C PRO A 138 -7.96 13.82 5.71
N GLN A 139 -7.98 14.17 4.44
CA GLN A 139 -9.19 14.20 3.61
C GLN A 139 -9.50 12.86 2.94
N ASN A 140 -8.58 11.88 3.03
CA ASN A 140 -8.80 10.55 2.45
C ASN A 140 -9.61 9.65 3.40
N GLU A 141 -10.89 9.95 3.54
CA GLU A 141 -11.79 9.20 4.42
C GLU A 141 -11.85 7.70 4.11
N ARG A 142 -11.66 7.31 2.84
CA ARG A 142 -11.64 5.88 2.45
C ARG A 142 -10.48 5.16 3.12
N SER A 143 -9.28 5.72 3.03
CA SER A 143 -8.10 5.14 3.68
C SER A 143 -8.22 5.20 5.21
N LEU A 144 -8.75 6.27 5.79
CA LEU A 144 -8.98 6.36 7.23
C LEU A 144 -9.94 5.27 7.72
N ARG A 145 -10.99 4.94 6.95
CA ARG A 145 -11.88 3.80 7.28
C ARG A 145 -11.19 2.45 7.22
N VAL A 146 -10.22 2.27 6.30
CA VAL A 146 -9.40 1.05 6.26
C VAL A 146 -8.53 0.98 7.52
N CYS A 147 -7.83 2.06 7.89
CA CYS A 147 -7.03 2.11 9.12
C CYS A 147 -7.86 1.77 10.36
N ALA A 148 -9.06 2.33 10.49
CA ALA A 148 -9.97 2.02 11.60
C ALA A 148 -10.34 0.52 11.66
N LYS A 149 -10.62 -0.11 10.51
CA LYS A 149 -10.91 -1.55 10.42
C LYS A 149 -9.70 -2.44 10.72
N LEU A 150 -8.48 -1.90 10.64
CA LEU A 150 -7.25 -2.56 11.05
C LEU A 150 -6.94 -2.39 12.54
N GLY A 151 -7.76 -1.64 13.28
CA GLY A 151 -7.52 -1.33 14.69
C GLY A 151 -6.37 -0.32 14.91
N MET A 152 -6.01 0.43 13.87
CA MET A 152 -4.97 1.44 13.99
C MET A 152 -5.43 2.63 14.84
N THR A 153 -4.56 3.12 15.70
CA THR A 153 -4.78 4.29 16.55
C THR A 153 -3.88 5.44 16.16
N ASP A 154 -4.31 6.66 16.47
CA ASP A 154 -3.56 7.86 16.12
C ASP A 154 -2.16 7.89 16.73
N ARG A 155 -1.23 8.39 15.96
CA ARG A 155 0.11 8.84 16.37
C ARG A 155 0.19 10.34 16.09
N PRO A 156 1.19 11.05 16.63
CA PRO A 156 1.36 12.46 16.33
C PRO A 156 1.43 12.72 14.82
N ASP A 157 0.60 13.63 14.33
CA ASP A 157 0.61 14.03 12.92
C ASP A 157 1.98 14.56 12.49
N ARG A 158 2.22 14.52 11.19
CA ARG A 158 3.46 15.02 10.57
C ARG A 158 3.14 15.97 9.42
N THR A 159 4.17 16.72 9.03
CA THR A 159 4.14 17.52 7.80
C THR A 159 4.97 16.82 6.74
N HIS A 160 4.38 16.52 5.61
CA HIS A 160 5.07 15.92 4.47
C HIS A 160 6.13 16.92 3.93
N PRO A 161 7.43 16.57 3.88
CA PRO A 161 8.48 17.53 3.59
C PRO A 161 8.37 18.16 2.20
N ALA A 162 8.02 17.38 1.17
CA ALA A 162 7.94 17.85 -0.19
C ALA A 162 6.65 18.64 -0.49
N THR A 163 5.49 18.17 0.02
CA THR A 163 4.20 18.81 -0.29
C THR A 163 3.78 19.86 0.73
N ARG A 164 4.45 19.92 1.89
CA ARG A 164 4.11 20.77 3.04
C ARG A 164 2.71 20.53 3.61
N LYS A 165 2.03 19.49 3.16
CA LYS A 165 0.72 19.10 3.68
C LYS A 165 0.84 18.36 5.00
N ARG A 166 -0.13 18.56 5.89
CA ARG A 166 -0.33 17.73 7.08
C ARG A 166 -0.73 16.33 6.64
N VAL A 167 -0.16 15.32 7.27
CA VAL A 167 -0.56 13.93 7.13
C VAL A 167 -0.87 13.34 8.50
N ARG A 168 -1.89 12.49 8.56
CA ARG A 168 -2.18 11.69 9.75
C ARG A 168 -1.27 10.47 9.74
N VAL A 169 -0.75 10.17 10.91
CA VAL A 169 0.00 8.93 11.15
C VAL A 169 -0.83 8.07 12.08
N LEU A 170 -1.16 6.87 11.65
CA LEU A 170 -1.87 5.88 12.45
C LEU A 170 -0.99 4.64 12.61
N GLY A 171 -1.13 3.92 13.70
CA GLY A 171 -0.31 2.74 13.95
C GLY A 171 -1.06 1.62 14.66
N VAL A 172 -0.64 0.39 14.38
CA VAL A 172 -1.06 -0.82 15.08
C VAL A 172 0.18 -1.54 15.58
N ARG A 173 0.12 -2.05 16.80
CA ARG A 173 1.18 -2.85 17.42
C ARG A 173 0.78 -4.30 17.55
N LEU A 174 1.77 -5.17 17.50
CA LEU A 174 1.59 -6.56 17.92
C LEU A 174 1.17 -6.56 19.38
N HIS A 175 0.00 -7.12 19.66
CA HIS A 175 -0.44 -7.35 21.05
C HIS A 175 0.28 -8.61 21.56
N SER A 176 0.99 -8.42 22.65
CA SER A 176 1.64 -9.52 23.41
C SER A 176 0.61 -10.45 24.00
#